data_3ebec2bda18a6908b1ee15f16dad58e9
#
_entry.id   3ebec2bda18a6908b1ee15f16dad58e9
#
_cell.length_a   1.000
_cell.length_b   1.000
_cell.length_c   1.000
_cell.angle_alpha   90.00
_cell.angle_beta   90.00
_cell.angle_gamma   90.00
#
_symmetry.space_group_name_H-M   'P 1'
#
loop_
_entity.id
_entity.type
_entity.pdbx_description
1 polymer ?
#
loop_
_entity_poly.entity_id
_entity_poly.type
_entity_poly.pdbx_seq_one_letter_code
_entity_poly.pdbx_strand_id
1 'polypeptide(L)'
;MPQFSKPRARHSSKELGRRLARRAGFSLLAVTVFVVSAAGFAWHNIQSRITWFDIDSILSENDRPGTKPPDSYNGRAVNLLVLGTDSRAGDNNVDGSQGDDEVSVARSDTALVVHISADRKRIDAVSIPRDTLVDIPSCKTLDGDSTGAEEDGQFNSAFANGAGSGSDKKAVASGAACTLKTVEK
;
A
#
# COMPACT_ATOMS: atom_id res chain seq x y z
N MET A 1 -31.15 -20.15 -81.80
CA MET A 1 -30.05 -19.89 -80.82
C MET A 1 -30.70 -19.34 -79.59
N PRO A 2 -30.69 -20.04 -78.46
CA PRO A 2 -31.26 -19.51 -77.21
C PRO A 2 -30.21 -18.59 -76.49
N GLN A 3 -30.66 -17.36 -76.23
CA GLN A 3 -29.91 -16.40 -75.47
C GLN A 3 -30.02 -16.71 -73.96
N PHE A 4 -28.91 -17.13 -73.32
CA PHE A 4 -28.80 -17.26 -71.92
C PHE A 4 -28.62 -15.86 -71.26
N SER A 5 -29.68 -15.40 -70.60
CA SER A 5 -29.56 -14.18 -69.75
C SER A 5 -28.82 -14.50 -68.46
N LYS A 6 -27.73 -13.80 -68.25
CA LYS A 6 -26.90 -13.90 -66.96
C LYS A 6 -27.73 -13.37 -65.81
N PRO A 7 -27.81 -14.08 -64.69
CA PRO A 7 -28.50 -13.58 -63.50
C PRO A 7 -27.73 -12.39 -62.91
N ARG A 8 -28.41 -11.28 -62.71
CA ARG A 8 -27.89 -10.09 -62.02
C ARG A 8 -27.85 -10.34 -60.50
N ALA A 9 -26.68 -10.70 -59.99
CA ALA A 9 -26.42 -10.71 -58.56
C ALA A 9 -26.30 -9.26 -58.03
N ARG A 10 -27.39 -8.69 -57.57
CA ARG A 10 -27.39 -7.26 -57.19
C ARG A 10 -28.17 -6.92 -55.91
N HIS A 11 -28.12 -7.67 -54.84
CA HIS A 11 -28.68 -7.18 -53.55
C HIS A 11 -28.06 -7.77 -52.29
N SER A 12 -27.04 -8.63 -52.38
CA SER A 12 -26.44 -9.32 -51.22
C SER A 12 -25.38 -8.53 -50.45
N SER A 13 -24.68 -7.58 -51.10
CA SER A 13 -23.50 -6.94 -50.51
C SER A 13 -23.81 -5.89 -49.43
N LYS A 14 -24.91 -5.17 -49.54
CA LYS A 14 -25.27 -4.10 -48.58
C LYS A 14 -25.80 -4.68 -47.26
N GLU A 15 -26.52 -5.76 -47.26
CA GLU A 15 -27.01 -6.42 -46.05
C GLU A 15 -25.90 -7.14 -45.31
N LEU A 16 -24.99 -7.78 -46.04
CA LEU A 16 -23.83 -8.43 -45.46
C LEU A 16 -22.90 -7.40 -44.77
N GLY A 17 -22.62 -6.28 -45.42
CA GLY A 17 -21.86 -5.18 -44.85
C GLY A 17 -22.48 -4.62 -43.56
N ARG A 18 -23.82 -4.46 -43.57
CA ARG A 18 -24.55 -3.97 -42.38
C ARG A 18 -24.53 -4.95 -41.22
N ARG A 19 -24.62 -6.24 -41.49
CA ARG A 19 -24.49 -7.31 -40.47
C ARG A 19 -23.07 -7.39 -39.91
N LEU A 20 -22.07 -7.29 -40.76
CA LEU A 20 -20.64 -7.24 -40.34
C LEU A 20 -20.34 -5.99 -39.50
N ALA A 21 -20.80 -4.81 -39.96
CA ALA A 21 -20.62 -3.58 -39.19
C ALA A 21 -21.29 -3.63 -37.80
N ARG A 22 -22.50 -4.19 -37.72
CA ARG A 22 -23.18 -4.40 -36.43
C ARG A 22 -22.42 -5.37 -35.54
N ARG A 23 -21.95 -6.51 -36.07
CA ARG A 23 -21.16 -7.47 -35.29
C ARG A 23 -19.82 -6.85 -34.80
N ALA A 24 -19.11 -6.13 -35.65
CA ALA A 24 -17.94 -5.42 -35.32
C ALA A 24 -18.19 -4.35 -34.23
N GLY A 25 -19.30 -3.60 -34.35
CA GLY A 25 -19.71 -2.63 -33.33
C GLY A 25 -20.01 -3.28 -31.97
N PHE A 26 -20.76 -4.40 -31.96
CA PHE A 26 -21.02 -5.14 -30.72
C PHE A 26 -19.75 -5.75 -30.13
N SER A 27 -18.83 -6.28 -30.95
CA SER A 27 -17.56 -6.81 -30.48
C SER A 27 -16.69 -5.70 -29.87
N LEU A 28 -16.61 -4.55 -30.52
CA LEU A 28 -15.87 -3.41 -30.00
C LEU A 28 -16.46 -2.94 -28.65
N LEU A 29 -17.79 -2.82 -28.58
CA LEU A 29 -18.46 -2.44 -27.34
C LEU A 29 -18.19 -3.46 -26.22
N ALA A 30 -18.28 -4.76 -26.51
CA ALA A 30 -18.01 -5.81 -25.54
C ALA A 30 -16.57 -5.76 -25.02
N VAL A 31 -15.59 -5.54 -25.90
CA VAL A 31 -14.17 -5.39 -25.50
C VAL A 31 -13.99 -4.14 -24.65
N THR A 32 -14.60 -3.02 -25.03
CA THR A 32 -14.50 -1.78 -24.23
C THR A 32 -15.11 -1.97 -22.84
N VAL A 33 -16.29 -2.56 -22.74
CA VAL A 33 -16.95 -2.85 -21.45
C VAL A 33 -16.07 -3.78 -20.60
N PHE A 34 -15.50 -4.82 -21.22
CA PHE A 34 -14.62 -5.75 -20.52
C PHE A 34 -13.37 -5.04 -19.97
N VAL A 35 -12.70 -4.22 -20.78
CA VAL A 35 -11.49 -3.48 -20.36
C VAL A 35 -11.80 -2.51 -19.22
N VAL A 36 -12.89 -1.75 -19.32
CA VAL A 36 -13.32 -0.81 -18.28
C VAL A 36 -13.67 -1.54 -16.99
N SER A 37 -14.39 -2.66 -17.08
CA SER A 37 -14.76 -3.47 -15.92
C SER A 37 -13.52 -4.10 -15.26
N ALA A 38 -12.60 -4.64 -16.05
CA ALA A 38 -11.34 -5.21 -15.52
C ALA A 38 -10.47 -4.13 -14.85
N ALA A 39 -10.36 -2.96 -15.45
CA ALA A 39 -9.63 -1.84 -14.85
C ALA A 39 -10.30 -1.36 -13.55
N GLY A 40 -11.63 -1.24 -13.53
CA GLY A 40 -12.38 -0.88 -12.32
C GLY A 40 -12.24 -1.91 -11.21
N PHE A 41 -12.28 -3.21 -11.55
CA PHE A 41 -12.06 -4.28 -10.58
C PHE A 41 -10.64 -4.27 -10.02
N ALA A 42 -9.62 -4.12 -10.88
CA ALA A 42 -8.22 -4.02 -10.46
C ALA A 42 -8.00 -2.81 -9.53
N TRP A 43 -8.56 -1.65 -9.89
CA TRP A 43 -8.50 -0.44 -9.08
C TRP A 43 -9.15 -0.64 -7.72
N HIS A 44 -10.36 -1.19 -7.68
CA HIS A 44 -11.07 -1.48 -6.43
C HIS A 44 -10.28 -2.45 -5.53
N ASN A 45 -9.71 -3.50 -6.12
CA ASN A 45 -8.92 -4.50 -5.38
C ASN A 45 -7.63 -3.89 -4.80
N ILE A 46 -6.96 -2.99 -5.51
CA ILE A 46 -5.79 -2.26 -4.99
C ILE A 46 -6.20 -1.33 -3.85
N GLN A 47 -7.25 -0.52 -4.05
CA GLN A 47 -7.73 0.43 -3.05
C GLN A 47 -8.18 -0.27 -1.75
N SER A 48 -8.82 -1.43 -1.84
CA SER A 48 -9.30 -2.17 -0.66
C SER A 48 -8.17 -2.74 0.21
N ARG A 49 -6.96 -2.87 -0.35
CA ARG A 49 -5.78 -3.36 0.39
C ARG A 49 -4.98 -2.25 1.06
N ILE A 50 -5.21 -0.99 0.69
CA ILE A 50 -4.55 0.16 1.31
C ILE A 50 -5.40 0.63 2.49
N THR A 51 -4.78 0.66 3.66
CA THR A 51 -5.42 1.18 4.88
C THR A 51 -4.65 2.42 5.33
N TRP A 52 -5.37 3.48 5.63
CA TRP A 52 -4.82 4.74 6.13
C TRP A 52 -5.11 4.86 7.61
N PHE A 53 -4.10 5.20 8.39
CA PHE A 53 -4.23 5.54 9.80
C PHE A 53 -3.65 6.92 10.04
N ASP A 54 -4.35 7.73 10.81
CA ASP A 54 -3.80 8.96 11.36
C ASP A 54 -3.11 8.62 12.69
N ILE A 55 -1.78 8.66 12.68
CA ILE A 55 -0.95 8.39 13.85
C ILE A 55 -0.51 9.66 14.58
N ASP A 56 -0.88 10.85 14.08
CA ASP A 56 -0.48 12.12 14.70
C ASP A 56 -1.01 12.25 16.14
N SER A 57 -2.13 11.60 16.46
CA SER A 57 -2.71 11.62 17.81
C SER A 57 -1.86 10.91 18.87
N ILE A 58 -1.04 9.95 18.45
CA ILE A 58 -0.15 9.18 19.35
C ILE A 58 1.31 9.64 19.27
N LEU A 59 1.65 10.43 18.25
CA LEU A 59 2.89 11.15 18.13
C LEU A 59 2.67 12.56 18.72
N SER A 60 2.99 12.76 20.00
CA SER A 60 2.75 14.04 20.66
C SER A 60 3.52 15.17 19.96
N GLU A 61 2.88 16.36 19.81
CA GLU A 61 3.48 17.54 19.18
C GLU A 61 4.77 17.99 19.89
N ASN A 62 4.88 17.73 21.19
CA ASN A 62 6.07 18.11 21.98
C ASN A 62 7.30 17.24 21.70
N ASP A 63 7.12 16.10 21.09
CA ASP A 63 8.22 15.16 20.81
C ASP A 63 8.72 15.26 19.36
N ARG A 64 8.11 16.10 18.53
CA ARG A 64 8.53 16.27 17.13
C ARG A 64 9.19 17.62 16.90
N PRO A 65 10.39 17.65 16.30
CA PRO A 65 11.02 18.91 15.94
C PRO A 65 10.24 19.57 14.78
N GLY A 66 9.47 20.57 15.10
CA GLY A 66 8.86 21.45 14.11
C GLY A 66 7.33 21.39 14.04
N THR A 67 6.75 22.54 13.75
CA THR A 67 5.31 22.68 13.54
C THR A 67 4.87 21.99 12.26
N LYS A 68 3.79 21.21 12.36
CA LYS A 68 3.14 20.60 11.18
C LYS A 68 2.74 21.73 10.20
N PRO A 69 3.24 21.73 8.98
CA PRO A 69 2.91 22.79 8.04
C PRO A 69 1.50 22.60 7.47
N PRO A 70 0.81 23.69 7.15
CA PRO A 70 -0.58 23.64 6.65
C PRO A 70 -0.74 23.01 5.27
N ASP A 71 0.35 22.85 4.51
CA ASP A 71 0.35 22.19 3.19
C ASP A 71 1.45 21.15 3.12
N SER A 72 1.05 19.89 2.96
CA SER A 72 1.92 18.77 3.24
C SER A 72 3.08 18.60 2.26
N TYR A 73 3.01 19.05 1.00
CA TYR A 73 4.03 18.63 0.02
C TYR A 73 4.46 19.67 -1.01
N ASN A 74 3.89 20.84 -1.03
CA ASN A 74 4.17 21.85 -2.07
C ASN A 74 5.49 22.60 -1.78
N GLY A 75 6.52 22.32 -2.58
CA GLY A 75 7.81 23.00 -2.49
C GLY A 75 8.62 22.67 -1.24
N ARG A 76 8.36 21.54 -0.56
CA ARG A 76 9.06 21.10 0.66
C ARG A 76 9.66 19.70 0.48
N ALA A 77 10.75 19.46 1.21
CA ALA A 77 11.30 18.11 1.32
C ALA A 77 10.30 17.18 2.01
N VAL A 78 10.31 15.92 1.60
CA VAL A 78 9.48 14.86 2.18
C VAL A 78 10.37 13.77 2.72
N ASN A 79 10.16 13.40 3.98
CA ASN A 79 10.80 12.24 4.59
C ASN A 79 9.74 11.14 4.72
N LEU A 80 10.06 9.95 4.23
CA LEU A 80 9.21 8.77 4.30
C LEU A 80 9.95 7.70 5.08
N LEU A 81 9.29 7.11 6.07
CA LEU A 81 9.73 5.88 6.70
C LEU A 81 8.99 4.72 6.04
N VAL A 82 9.72 3.82 5.41
CA VAL A 82 9.20 2.60 4.80
C VAL A 82 9.59 1.41 5.67
N LEU A 83 8.61 0.69 6.15
CA LEU A 83 8.79 -0.48 7.01
C LEU A 83 8.28 -1.72 6.32
N GLY A 84 9.08 -2.78 6.34
CA GLY A 84 8.67 -4.13 5.97
C GLY A 84 8.52 -4.97 7.23
N THR A 85 7.36 -5.59 7.42
CA THR A 85 7.09 -6.46 8.58
C THR A 85 6.87 -7.89 8.14
N ASP A 86 7.35 -8.84 8.93
CA ASP A 86 7.12 -10.29 8.76
C ASP A 86 5.87 -10.75 9.52
N SER A 87 4.82 -9.97 9.50
CA SER A 87 3.56 -10.38 10.13
C SER A 87 2.89 -11.48 9.34
N ARG A 88 2.67 -12.64 9.96
CA ARG A 88 1.89 -13.76 9.42
C ARG A 88 0.40 -13.67 9.76
N ALA A 89 -0.07 -12.53 10.24
CA ALA A 89 -1.45 -12.33 10.62
C ALA A 89 -2.36 -12.04 9.41
N GLY A 90 -3.60 -12.48 9.47
CA GLY A 90 -4.62 -12.24 8.45
C GLY A 90 -4.34 -12.95 7.13
N ASP A 91 -4.46 -12.22 6.03
CA ASP A 91 -4.29 -12.76 4.66
C ASP A 91 -2.85 -13.22 4.34
N ASN A 92 -1.88 -12.92 5.20
CA ASN A 92 -0.49 -13.35 5.06
C ASN A 92 -0.21 -14.71 5.73
N ASN A 93 -1.22 -15.34 6.31
CA ASN A 93 -1.09 -16.67 6.89
C ASN A 93 -0.94 -17.70 5.76
N VAL A 94 0.27 -18.24 5.61
CA VAL A 94 0.56 -19.30 4.64
C VAL A 94 0.30 -20.64 5.35
N ASP A 95 -0.55 -21.47 4.77
CA ASP A 95 -0.90 -22.78 5.30
C ASP A 95 0.34 -23.61 5.70
N GLY A 96 0.36 -24.07 6.96
CA GLY A 96 1.38 -24.97 7.49
C GLY A 96 2.29 -24.40 8.58
N SER A 97 2.16 -23.14 8.97
CA SER A 97 2.94 -22.54 10.05
C SER A 97 2.15 -22.34 11.35
N GLN A 98 1.05 -23.08 11.56
CA GLN A 98 0.33 -23.07 12.81
C GLN A 98 1.09 -23.88 13.88
N GLY A 99 2.05 -23.22 14.52
CA GLY A 99 2.40 -23.56 15.88
C GLY A 99 1.42 -22.82 16.78
N ASP A 100 0.65 -23.56 17.54
CA ASP A 100 -0.50 -23.06 18.32
C ASP A 100 -0.15 -22.07 19.47
N ASP A 101 1.10 -21.67 19.69
CA ASP A 101 1.50 -20.99 20.92
C ASP A 101 2.44 -19.78 20.78
N GLU A 102 2.84 -19.36 19.60
CA GLU A 102 3.57 -18.10 19.45
C GLU A 102 2.71 -17.08 18.72
N VAL A 103 2.10 -16.18 19.48
CA VAL A 103 1.70 -14.86 19.00
C VAL A 103 2.97 -14.25 18.40
N SER A 104 3.15 -14.40 17.11
CA SER A 104 4.30 -13.85 16.39
C SER A 104 4.17 -12.33 16.46
N VAL A 105 4.84 -11.77 17.47
CA VAL A 105 4.93 -10.31 17.62
C VAL A 105 5.55 -9.79 16.34
N ALA A 106 4.78 -9.01 15.59
CA ALA A 106 5.24 -8.44 14.34
C ALA A 106 6.49 -7.60 14.61
N ARG A 107 7.57 -7.84 13.87
CA ARG A 107 8.80 -7.04 13.92
C ARG A 107 9.04 -6.40 12.57
N SER A 108 9.73 -5.27 12.56
CA SER A 108 10.15 -4.67 11.31
C SER A 108 11.51 -5.23 10.90
N ASP A 109 11.54 -6.09 9.89
CA ASP A 109 12.78 -6.66 9.37
C ASP A 109 13.52 -5.74 8.39
N THR A 110 12.80 -4.79 7.82
CA THR A 110 13.36 -3.80 6.90
C THR A 110 12.86 -2.41 7.27
N ALA A 111 13.78 -1.48 7.42
CA ALA A 111 13.47 -0.07 7.62
C ALA A 111 14.31 0.79 6.67
N LEU A 112 13.63 1.66 5.91
CA LEU A 112 14.23 2.61 4.98
C LEU A 112 13.71 4.00 5.28
N VAL A 113 14.63 4.95 5.50
CA VAL A 113 14.30 6.37 5.52
C VAL A 113 14.60 6.93 4.13
N VAL A 114 13.59 7.46 3.47
CA VAL A 114 13.69 8.03 2.13
C VAL A 114 13.45 9.53 2.22
N HIS A 115 14.48 10.31 1.86
CA HIS A 115 14.40 11.76 1.78
C HIS A 115 14.22 12.19 0.31
N ILE A 116 13.17 12.94 0.04
CA ILE A 116 12.90 13.53 -1.27
C ILE A 116 13.08 15.03 -1.16
N SER A 117 14.03 15.59 -1.93
CA SER A 117 14.31 17.04 -1.92
C SER A 117 13.11 17.88 -2.33
N ALA A 118 13.04 19.13 -1.85
CA ALA A 118 11.95 20.06 -2.16
C ALA A 118 11.74 20.28 -3.66
N ASP A 119 12.83 20.33 -4.43
CA ASP A 119 12.83 20.49 -5.89
C ASP A 119 12.55 19.18 -6.67
N ARG A 120 12.35 18.05 -5.94
CA ARG A 120 12.09 16.72 -6.51
C ARG A 120 13.19 16.18 -7.44
N LYS A 121 14.40 16.70 -7.34
CA LYS A 121 15.52 16.28 -8.20
C LYS A 121 16.45 15.26 -7.54
N ARG A 122 16.38 15.12 -6.22
CA ARG A 122 17.21 14.20 -5.46
C ARG A 122 16.38 13.34 -4.53
N ILE A 123 16.74 12.07 -4.47
CA ILE A 123 16.21 11.10 -3.54
C ILE A 123 17.38 10.43 -2.86
N ASP A 124 17.44 10.53 -1.54
CA ASP A 124 18.41 9.84 -0.71
C ASP A 124 17.67 8.75 0.07
N ALA A 125 18.20 7.54 0.12
CA ALA A 125 17.63 6.43 0.86
C ALA A 125 18.67 5.85 1.81
N VAL A 126 18.31 5.69 3.08
CA VAL A 126 19.14 5.11 4.13
C VAL A 126 18.42 3.91 4.71
N SER A 127 19.08 2.76 4.70
CA SER A 127 18.59 1.54 5.36
C SER A 127 19.10 1.50 6.80
N ILE A 128 18.20 1.21 7.73
CA ILE A 128 18.55 0.99 9.14
C ILE A 128 18.54 -0.53 9.36
N PRO A 129 19.69 -1.15 9.73
CA PRO A 129 19.72 -2.57 10.04
C PRO A 129 18.84 -2.87 11.27
N ARG A 130 18.09 -3.94 11.22
CA ARG A 130 17.12 -4.33 12.26
C ARG A 130 17.75 -4.54 13.66
N ASP A 131 19.02 -4.96 13.68
CA ASP A 131 19.75 -5.30 14.90
C ASP A 131 20.60 -4.11 15.41
N THR A 132 20.42 -2.91 14.82
CA THR A 132 21.10 -1.69 15.32
C THR A 132 20.61 -1.39 16.74
N LEU A 133 21.55 -1.17 17.66
CA LEU A 133 21.22 -0.79 19.02
C LEU A 133 20.89 0.70 19.08
N VAL A 134 19.73 1.01 19.61
CA VAL A 134 19.19 2.37 19.72
C VAL A 134 18.39 2.52 21.01
N ASP A 135 18.26 3.75 21.48
CA ASP A 135 17.33 4.05 22.57
C ASP A 135 15.91 4.17 22.03
N ILE A 136 15.05 3.26 22.41
CA ILE A 136 13.65 3.25 22.05
C ILE A 136 12.86 4.07 23.07
N PRO A 137 12.18 5.14 22.67
CA PRO A 137 11.40 5.96 23.58
C PRO A 137 10.12 5.22 24.03
N SER A 138 9.53 5.65 25.14
CA SER A 138 8.17 5.24 25.48
C SER A 138 7.20 5.68 24.38
N CYS A 139 6.34 4.78 23.93
CA CYS A 139 5.40 4.99 22.86
C CYS A 139 3.94 4.86 23.35
N LYS A 140 3.04 5.63 22.76
CA LYS A 140 1.59 5.45 22.95
C LYS A 140 1.04 4.58 21.84
N THR A 141 0.10 3.72 22.19
CA THR A 141 -0.64 2.90 21.22
C THR A 141 -1.97 3.55 20.85
N LEU A 142 -2.56 3.13 19.73
CA LEU A 142 -3.90 3.60 19.34
C LEU A 142 -5.01 3.14 20.28
N ASP A 143 -4.75 2.15 21.12
CA ASP A 143 -5.68 1.66 22.15
C ASP A 143 -5.55 2.44 23.47
N GLY A 144 -4.61 3.38 23.55
CA GLY A 144 -4.42 4.25 24.70
C GLY A 144 -3.39 3.77 25.71
N ASP A 145 -2.80 2.61 25.49
CA ASP A 145 -1.72 2.08 26.33
C ASP A 145 -0.40 2.80 26.06
N SER A 146 0.55 2.65 26.96
CA SER A 146 1.90 3.20 26.84
C SER A 146 2.92 2.10 27.08
N THR A 147 3.95 2.06 26.23
CA THR A 147 5.08 1.17 26.39
C THR A 147 6.15 1.82 27.28
N GLY A 148 7.01 1.02 27.91
CA GLY A 148 8.23 1.52 28.56
C GLY A 148 9.25 2.04 27.53
N ALA A 149 10.17 2.89 27.98
CA ALA A 149 11.38 3.18 27.22
C ALA A 149 12.38 2.03 27.38
N GLU A 150 13.21 1.79 26.36
CA GLU A 150 14.24 0.77 26.34
C GLU A 150 15.56 1.40 25.90
N GLU A 151 16.62 1.27 26.72
CA GLU A 151 17.96 1.73 26.38
C GLU A 151 18.70 0.59 25.67
N ASP A 152 19.51 0.91 24.65
CA ASP A 152 20.29 -0.06 23.87
C ASP A 152 19.45 -1.23 23.30
N GLY A 153 18.17 -0.98 22.99
CA GLY A 153 17.29 -1.96 22.38
C GLY A 153 17.59 -2.17 20.90
N GLN A 154 17.26 -3.36 20.37
CA GLN A 154 17.34 -3.58 18.93
C GLN A 154 16.29 -2.73 18.21
N PHE A 155 16.67 -2.12 17.10
CA PHE A 155 15.77 -1.22 16.33
C PHE A 155 14.45 -1.87 15.96
N ASN A 156 14.46 -3.16 15.59
CA ASN A 156 13.25 -3.90 15.24
C ASN A 156 12.26 -4.08 16.42
N SER A 157 12.77 -4.00 17.67
CA SER A 157 11.93 -4.06 18.87
C SER A 157 11.03 -2.84 19.01
N ALA A 158 11.39 -1.70 18.41
CA ALA A 158 10.54 -0.51 18.45
C ALA A 158 9.16 -0.78 17.84
N PHE A 159 9.12 -1.52 16.72
CA PHE A 159 7.86 -1.92 16.10
C PHE A 159 7.08 -2.89 17.01
N ALA A 160 7.75 -3.90 17.53
CA ALA A 160 7.15 -4.89 18.43
C ALA A 160 6.59 -4.23 19.70
N ASN A 161 7.35 -3.30 20.30
CA ASN A 161 6.91 -2.56 21.48
C ASN A 161 5.63 -1.76 21.21
N GLY A 162 5.55 -1.07 20.07
CA GLY A 162 4.35 -0.32 19.70
C GLY A 162 3.17 -1.19 19.29
N ALA A 163 3.41 -2.31 18.63
CA ALA A 163 2.35 -3.24 18.19
C ALA A 163 1.81 -4.09 19.36
N GLY A 164 2.62 -4.34 20.38
CA GLY A 164 2.28 -5.23 21.47
C GLY A 164 2.03 -6.67 20.97
N SER A 165 1.11 -7.37 21.61
CA SER A 165 0.68 -8.71 21.18
C SER A 165 -0.38 -8.70 20.07
N GLY A 166 -0.78 -7.50 19.59
CA GLY A 166 -1.79 -7.35 18.55
C GLY A 166 -1.21 -7.61 17.15
N SER A 167 -2.05 -8.18 16.30
CA SER A 167 -1.74 -8.41 14.89
C SER A 167 -2.72 -7.71 13.95
N ASP A 168 -3.64 -6.94 14.51
CA ASP A 168 -4.62 -6.18 13.76
C ASP A 168 -4.01 -4.90 13.15
N LYS A 169 -4.79 -4.24 12.32
CA LYS A 169 -4.34 -3.04 11.63
C LYS A 169 -3.97 -1.88 12.57
N LYS A 170 -4.60 -1.80 13.76
CA LYS A 170 -4.27 -0.79 14.75
C LYS A 170 -2.94 -1.06 15.42
N ALA A 171 -2.68 -2.32 15.78
CA ALA A 171 -1.39 -2.75 16.33
C ALA A 171 -0.25 -2.43 15.34
N VAL A 172 -0.43 -2.74 14.05
CA VAL A 172 0.54 -2.39 13.01
C VAL A 172 0.78 -0.87 12.94
N ALA A 173 -0.28 -0.06 13.01
CA ALA A 173 -0.15 1.39 13.01
C ALA A 173 0.57 1.93 14.25
N SER A 174 0.29 1.36 15.42
CA SER A 174 0.98 1.69 16.68
C SER A 174 2.45 1.30 16.64
N GLY A 175 2.78 0.12 16.09
CA GLY A 175 4.16 -0.32 15.85
C GLY A 175 4.93 0.62 14.93
N ALA A 176 4.30 1.01 13.81
CA ALA A 176 4.88 1.96 12.86
C ALA A 176 5.12 3.34 13.51
N ALA A 177 4.18 3.82 14.34
CA ALA A 177 4.31 5.08 15.05
C ALA A 177 5.48 5.05 16.07
N CYS A 178 5.63 3.94 16.81
CA CYS A 178 6.74 3.78 17.75
C CYS A 178 8.10 3.74 17.02
N THR A 179 8.18 3.04 15.89
CA THR A 179 9.37 3.01 15.06
C THR A 179 9.68 4.40 14.50
N LEU A 180 8.67 5.14 14.04
CA LEU A 180 8.85 6.52 13.57
C LEU A 180 9.39 7.42 14.68
N LYS A 181 8.83 7.35 15.89
CA LYS A 181 9.31 8.11 17.05
C LYS A 181 10.75 7.77 17.40
N THR A 182 11.16 6.52 17.24
CA THR A 182 12.54 6.07 17.46
C THR A 182 13.50 6.65 16.42
N VAL A 183 13.09 6.75 15.17
CA VAL A 183 13.89 7.34 14.08
C VAL A 183 14.02 8.87 14.23
N GLU A 184 13.01 9.53 14.77
CA GLU A 184 12.98 10.99 14.95
C GLU A 184 13.77 11.46 16.19
N LYS A 185 14.19 10.56 17.10
CA LYS A 185 14.96 10.86 18.30
C LYS A 185 16.46 11.06 18.01
#